data_894793405d50493bdc4fade11485c2c7
#
_entry.id   894793405d50493bdc4fade11485c2c7
#
_cell.length_a   1.000
_cell.length_b   1.000
_cell.length_c   1.000
_cell.angle_alpha   90.00
_cell.angle_beta   90.00
_cell.angle_gamma   90.00
#
_symmetry.space_group_name_H-M   'P 1'
#
loop_
_entity.id
_entity.type
_entity.pdbx_description
1 polymer ?
#
loop_
_entity_poly.entity_id
_entity_poly.type
_entity_poly.pdbx_seq_one_letter_code
_entity_poly.pdbx_strand_id
1 'polypeptide(L)'
;FRPTDFTQVNPHINRVLVTRALRLLAAQPHERVIDWFCGLGNFTLPIATQAGQVLGVEGSQALVARAQQNFDKNQAAALAGKAYAATQFVARNLFDMTAVQLVADGTADRWLVDPPREGAFALVKALAAIHQARIGAPDAEPLPPGAEAWQPPRRIVYVSCNPATLARDAGLLVHQAGYRCSAAGVVNMFPHTAHVESMAVFDLN
;
A
#
# COMPACT_ATOMS: atom_id res chain seq x y z
N PHE A 1 -0.40 10.22 18.90
CA PHE A 1 -0.04 8.81 19.16
C PHE A 1 0.13 8.60 20.67
N ARG A 2 0.00 7.36 21.13
CA ARG A 2 0.26 6.96 22.52
C ARG A 2 1.66 6.37 22.61
N PRO A 3 2.29 6.32 23.79
CA PRO A 3 3.62 5.74 23.97
C PRO A 3 3.74 4.26 23.51
N THR A 4 2.62 3.55 23.41
CA THR A 4 2.53 2.15 22.96
C THR A 4 2.30 2.01 21.46
N ASP A 5 2.09 3.11 20.71
CA ASP A 5 1.90 3.03 19.26
C ASP A 5 3.24 2.86 18.57
N PHE A 6 3.28 2.01 17.56
CA PHE A 6 4.41 2.01 16.64
C PHE A 6 4.44 3.35 15.89
N THR A 7 5.50 4.09 16.09
CA THR A 7 5.79 5.31 15.33
C THR A 7 7.20 5.20 14.78
N GLN A 8 7.42 5.74 13.60
CA GLN A 8 8.76 5.82 13.04
C GLN A 8 9.68 6.57 14.01
N VAL A 9 10.74 5.92 14.47
CA VAL A 9 11.62 6.38 15.53
C VAL A 9 12.33 7.71 15.17
N ASN A 10 12.52 7.95 13.88
CA ASN A 10 13.15 9.19 13.37
C ASN A 10 12.13 10.01 12.55
N PRO A 11 11.50 11.04 13.17
CA PRO A 11 10.49 11.84 12.48
C PRO A 11 11.01 12.60 11.25
N HIS A 12 12.30 12.94 11.25
CA HIS A 12 12.91 13.64 10.11
C HIS A 12 13.04 12.72 8.91
N ILE A 13 13.57 11.52 9.12
CA ILE A 13 13.71 10.51 8.06
C ILE A 13 12.35 9.99 7.63
N ASN A 14 11.39 9.82 8.56
CA ASN A 14 10.01 9.47 8.20
C ASN A 14 9.41 10.48 7.21
N ARG A 15 9.62 11.78 7.44
CA ARG A 15 9.15 12.82 6.50
C ARG A 15 9.79 12.66 5.11
N VAL A 16 11.08 12.35 5.05
CA VAL A 16 11.78 12.07 3.79
C VAL A 16 11.20 10.84 3.10
N LEU A 17 10.99 9.75 3.86
CA LEU A 17 10.41 8.50 3.36
C LEU A 17 9.01 8.73 2.77
N VAL A 18 8.12 9.35 3.54
CA VAL A 18 6.76 9.70 3.10
C VAL A 18 6.79 10.58 1.86
N THR A 19 7.59 11.65 1.86
CA THR A 19 7.70 12.54 0.70
C THR A 19 8.19 11.80 -0.54
N ARG A 20 9.15 10.89 -0.39
CA ARG A 20 9.67 10.08 -1.49
C ARG A 20 8.61 9.11 -2.01
N ALA A 21 7.90 8.42 -1.12
CA ALA A 21 6.83 7.50 -1.49
C ALA A 21 5.72 8.21 -2.26
N LEU A 22 5.28 9.38 -1.82
CA LEU A 22 4.26 10.18 -2.51
C LEU A 22 4.71 10.61 -3.91
N ARG A 23 5.96 11.04 -4.06
CA ARG A 23 6.50 11.41 -5.38
C ARG A 23 6.56 10.22 -6.33
N LEU A 24 6.92 9.05 -5.83
CA LEU A 24 6.98 7.82 -6.62
C LEU A 24 5.59 7.27 -6.93
N LEU A 25 4.67 7.36 -5.97
CA LEU A 25 3.27 7.00 -6.16
C LEU A 25 2.61 7.89 -7.23
N ALA A 26 2.91 9.19 -7.19
CA ALA A 26 2.45 10.21 -8.15
C ALA A 26 0.93 10.18 -8.39
N ALA A 27 0.15 10.00 -7.31
CA ALA A 27 -1.30 9.95 -7.37
C ALA A 27 -1.90 11.25 -7.96
N GLN A 28 -2.96 11.11 -8.75
CA GLN A 28 -3.67 12.23 -9.37
C GLN A 28 -4.99 12.52 -8.65
N PRO A 29 -5.53 13.76 -8.72
CA PRO A 29 -6.75 14.14 -8.01
C PRO A 29 -8.02 13.36 -8.39
N HIS A 30 -8.01 12.64 -9.49
CA HIS A 30 -9.12 11.79 -9.92
C HIS A 30 -8.90 10.31 -9.66
N GLU A 31 -7.70 9.92 -9.17
CA GLU A 31 -7.34 8.53 -8.96
C GLU A 31 -7.78 8.02 -7.59
N ARG A 32 -8.09 6.73 -7.54
CA ARG A 32 -8.30 5.97 -6.31
C ARG A 32 -7.02 5.26 -5.91
N VAL A 33 -6.65 5.39 -4.64
CA VAL A 33 -5.46 4.76 -4.06
C VAL A 33 -5.87 3.83 -2.92
N ILE A 34 -5.22 2.66 -2.83
CA ILE A 34 -5.29 1.80 -1.64
C ILE A 34 -3.93 1.84 -0.93
N ASP A 35 -3.98 2.10 0.37
CA ASP A 35 -2.84 2.07 1.29
C ASP A 35 -2.95 0.81 2.16
N TRP A 36 -2.15 -0.20 1.81
CA TRP A 36 -2.13 -1.50 2.47
C TRP A 36 -1.17 -1.48 3.66
N PHE A 37 -1.61 -1.99 4.80
CA PHE A 37 -0.92 -1.90 6.09
C PHE A 37 -0.79 -0.45 6.58
N CYS A 38 -1.90 0.28 6.50
CA CYS A 38 -1.89 1.75 6.68
C CYS A 38 -1.56 2.23 8.11
N GLY A 39 -1.57 1.35 9.09
CA GLY A 39 -1.25 1.68 10.49
C GLY A 39 -2.11 2.83 11.03
N LEU A 40 -1.45 3.88 11.48
CA LEU A 40 -2.09 5.11 11.99
C LEU A 40 -2.43 6.13 10.88
N GLY A 41 -2.25 5.77 9.61
CA GLY A 41 -2.45 6.65 8.47
C GLY A 41 -1.20 7.46 8.08
N ASN A 42 0.00 6.95 8.36
CA ASN A 42 1.27 7.63 8.08
C ASN A 42 1.43 8.01 6.60
N PHE A 43 1.00 7.15 5.68
CA PHE A 43 0.94 7.42 4.24
C PHE A 43 -0.46 7.82 3.80
N THR A 44 -1.52 7.23 4.37
CA THR A 44 -2.92 7.47 3.98
C THR A 44 -3.27 8.95 4.01
N LEU A 45 -2.93 9.66 5.10
CA LEU A 45 -3.29 11.07 5.26
C LEU A 45 -2.61 11.96 4.21
N PRO A 46 -1.28 11.86 4.00
CA PRO A 46 -0.61 12.58 2.91
C PRO A 46 -1.13 12.21 1.51
N ILE A 47 -1.45 10.92 1.24
CA ILE A 47 -2.04 10.48 -0.03
C ILE A 47 -3.40 11.17 -0.25
N ALA A 48 -4.22 11.29 0.80
CA ALA A 48 -5.52 11.92 0.73
C ALA A 48 -5.47 13.41 0.38
N THR A 49 -4.31 14.06 0.44
CA THR A 49 -4.13 15.44 -0.04
C THR A 49 -3.87 15.54 -1.54
N GLN A 50 -3.70 14.41 -2.24
CA GLN A 50 -3.30 14.34 -3.65
C GLN A 50 -4.26 13.53 -4.50
N ALA A 51 -4.81 12.44 -3.96
CA ALA A 51 -5.72 11.52 -4.65
C ALA A 51 -7.17 12.02 -4.64
N GLY A 52 -8.02 11.38 -5.44
CA GLY A 52 -9.47 11.60 -5.44
C GLY A 52 -10.22 10.77 -4.40
N GLN A 53 -9.73 9.56 -4.13
CA GLN A 53 -10.28 8.65 -3.13
C GLN A 53 -9.17 7.80 -2.51
N VAL A 54 -9.25 7.51 -1.21
CA VAL A 54 -8.27 6.66 -0.52
C VAL A 54 -8.97 5.60 0.33
N LEU A 55 -8.47 4.37 0.26
CA LEU A 55 -8.82 3.28 1.16
C LEU A 55 -7.57 2.88 1.94
N GLY A 56 -7.60 3.02 3.27
CA GLY A 56 -6.58 2.47 4.16
C GLY A 56 -7.02 1.12 4.70
N VAL A 57 -6.20 0.09 4.55
CA VAL A 57 -6.48 -1.26 5.08
C VAL A 57 -5.40 -1.64 6.09
N GLU A 58 -5.82 -2.10 7.25
CA GLU A 58 -4.94 -2.40 8.38
C GLU A 58 -5.45 -3.63 9.16
N GLY A 59 -4.55 -4.45 9.68
CA GLY A 59 -4.90 -5.66 10.44
C GLY A 59 -5.53 -5.39 11.80
N SER A 60 -5.16 -4.29 12.44
CA SER A 60 -5.59 -3.95 13.79
C SER A 60 -6.78 -2.99 13.82
N GLN A 61 -7.92 -3.44 14.34
CA GLN A 61 -9.09 -2.59 14.55
C GLN A 61 -8.77 -1.34 15.40
N ALA A 62 -7.88 -1.47 16.37
CA ALA A 62 -7.45 -0.35 17.21
C ALA A 62 -6.66 0.69 16.41
N LEU A 63 -5.79 0.26 15.49
CA LEU A 63 -5.05 1.16 14.60
C LEU A 63 -5.99 1.83 13.59
N VAL A 64 -6.94 1.09 13.03
CA VAL A 64 -7.99 1.65 12.13
C VAL A 64 -8.78 2.76 12.83
N ALA A 65 -9.26 2.52 14.04
CA ALA A 65 -10.00 3.54 14.80
C ALA A 65 -9.15 4.80 15.05
N ARG A 66 -7.84 4.63 15.23
CA ARG A 66 -6.90 5.74 15.44
C ARG A 66 -6.55 6.45 14.14
N ALA A 67 -6.40 5.71 13.04
CA ALA A 67 -6.22 6.31 11.71
C ALA A 67 -7.41 7.20 11.36
N GLN A 68 -8.63 6.73 11.63
CA GLN A 68 -9.84 7.54 11.45
C GLN A 68 -9.83 8.81 12.33
N GLN A 69 -9.51 8.69 13.61
CA GLN A 69 -9.39 9.86 14.49
C GLN A 69 -8.32 10.85 14.02
N ASN A 70 -7.19 10.35 13.53
CA ASN A 70 -6.14 11.19 12.98
C ASN A 70 -6.61 11.91 11.72
N PHE A 71 -7.31 11.20 10.85
CA PHE A 71 -7.90 11.77 9.63
C PHE A 71 -8.88 12.89 9.97
N ASP A 72 -9.87 12.62 10.86
CA ASP A 72 -10.90 13.59 11.25
C ASP A 72 -10.29 14.87 11.83
N LYS A 73 -9.26 14.73 12.69
CA LYS A 73 -8.55 15.88 13.27
C LYS A 73 -7.80 16.69 12.22
N ASN A 74 -7.13 16.03 11.28
CA ASN A 74 -6.39 16.72 10.22
C ASN A 74 -7.34 17.39 9.23
N GLN A 75 -8.46 16.74 8.90
CA GLN A 75 -9.50 17.32 8.04
C GLN A 75 -10.13 18.57 8.69
N ALA A 76 -10.47 18.50 9.97
CA ALA A 76 -11.03 19.63 10.71
C ALA A 76 -10.04 20.80 10.87
N ALA A 77 -8.73 20.50 10.97
CA ALA A 77 -7.66 21.50 11.06
C ALA A 77 -7.21 22.04 9.69
N ALA A 78 -7.70 21.47 8.59
CA ALA A 78 -7.33 21.92 7.26
C ALA A 78 -7.83 23.36 7.02
N LEU A 79 -6.93 24.22 6.55
CA LEU A 79 -7.28 25.58 6.16
C LEU A 79 -8.28 25.55 5.00
N ALA A 80 -9.17 26.54 4.96
CA ALA A 80 -10.14 26.72 3.88
C ALA A 80 -9.43 26.61 2.51
N GLY A 81 -9.87 25.68 1.67
CA GLY A 81 -9.29 25.40 0.35
C GLY A 81 -8.37 24.17 0.26
N LYS A 82 -8.01 23.50 1.36
CA LYS A 82 -7.37 22.18 1.35
C LYS A 82 -8.39 21.09 1.66
N ALA A 83 -8.97 20.51 0.63
CA ALA A 83 -9.84 19.34 0.80
C ALA A 83 -8.99 18.06 0.85
N TYR A 84 -9.28 17.19 1.82
CA TYR A 84 -8.84 15.80 1.78
C TYR A 84 -9.77 14.99 0.88
N ALA A 85 -9.23 14.03 0.16
CA ALA A 85 -10.00 13.05 -0.59
C ALA A 85 -10.95 12.27 0.32
N ALA A 86 -12.04 11.75 -0.25
CA ALA A 86 -12.89 10.78 0.43
C ALA A 86 -12.03 9.59 0.89
N THR A 87 -11.90 9.42 2.19
CA THR A 87 -11.00 8.43 2.79
C THR A 87 -11.77 7.50 3.70
N GLN A 88 -11.53 6.21 3.55
CA GLN A 88 -12.12 5.16 4.37
C GLN A 88 -11.00 4.31 4.97
N PHE A 89 -11.26 3.74 6.15
CA PHE A 89 -10.36 2.81 6.81
C PHE A 89 -11.09 1.51 7.12
N VAL A 90 -10.46 0.37 6.83
CA VAL A 90 -11.03 -0.97 7.01
C VAL A 90 -10.06 -1.85 7.77
N ALA A 91 -10.58 -2.56 8.78
CA ALA A 91 -9.82 -3.59 9.49
C ALA A 91 -9.95 -4.94 8.78
N ARG A 92 -8.82 -5.55 8.42
CA ARG A 92 -8.75 -6.86 7.78
C ARG A 92 -7.40 -7.52 8.00
N ASN A 93 -7.38 -8.83 8.24
CA ASN A 93 -6.14 -9.59 8.26
C ASN A 93 -5.53 -9.65 6.85
N LEU A 94 -4.43 -8.95 6.65
CA LEU A 94 -3.74 -8.84 5.37
C LEU A 94 -2.81 -10.03 5.08
N PHE A 95 -2.59 -10.88 6.08
CA PHE A 95 -1.82 -12.12 5.91
C PHE A 95 -2.65 -13.28 5.33
N ASP A 96 -3.99 -13.12 5.30
CA ASP A 96 -4.94 -14.08 4.76
C ASP A 96 -5.68 -13.55 3.52
N MET A 97 -5.09 -12.55 2.83
CA MET A 97 -5.69 -11.96 1.64
C MET A 97 -5.90 -12.98 0.53
N THR A 98 -7.09 -12.94 -0.06
CA THR A 98 -7.49 -13.78 -1.18
C THR A 98 -7.84 -12.93 -2.41
N ALA A 99 -7.84 -13.56 -3.60
CA ALA A 99 -8.26 -12.90 -4.84
C ALA A 99 -9.72 -12.38 -4.77
N VAL A 100 -10.61 -13.11 -4.09
CA VAL A 100 -12.01 -12.70 -3.87
C VAL A 100 -12.08 -11.40 -3.05
N GLN A 101 -11.35 -11.32 -1.95
CA GLN A 101 -11.31 -10.13 -1.11
C GLN A 101 -10.71 -8.94 -1.86
N LEU A 102 -9.65 -9.20 -2.65
CA LEU A 102 -9.00 -8.17 -3.44
C LEU A 102 -9.94 -7.55 -4.48
N VAL A 103 -10.71 -8.38 -5.17
CA VAL A 103 -11.74 -7.92 -6.11
C VAL A 103 -12.87 -7.18 -5.38
N ALA A 104 -13.28 -7.63 -4.21
CA ALA A 104 -14.32 -6.98 -3.40
C ALA A 104 -13.92 -5.57 -2.91
N ASP A 105 -12.63 -5.30 -2.72
CA ASP A 105 -12.13 -3.95 -2.41
C ASP A 105 -12.26 -2.98 -3.58
N GLY A 106 -12.51 -3.49 -4.77
CA GLY A 106 -12.71 -2.72 -5.99
C GLY A 106 -11.40 -2.29 -6.66
N THR A 107 -11.53 -1.76 -7.86
CA THR A 107 -10.40 -1.24 -8.64
C THR A 107 -9.78 -0.01 -7.96
N ALA A 108 -8.47 0.04 -7.96
CA ALA A 108 -7.71 1.24 -7.59
C ALA A 108 -6.60 1.49 -8.61
N ASP A 109 -6.32 2.75 -8.87
CA ASP A 109 -5.29 3.15 -9.84
C ASP A 109 -3.89 2.89 -9.34
N ARG A 110 -3.68 3.04 -8.03
CA ARG A 110 -2.37 2.92 -7.39
C ARG A 110 -2.46 2.26 -6.03
N TRP A 111 -1.40 1.56 -5.66
CA TRP A 111 -1.24 0.99 -4.34
C TRP A 111 0.02 1.53 -3.67
N LEU A 112 -0.09 1.81 -2.39
CA LEU A 112 1.04 1.87 -1.47
C LEU A 112 1.00 0.63 -0.60
N VAL A 113 2.13 -0.01 -0.37
CA VAL A 113 2.26 -1.24 0.44
C VAL A 113 3.41 -1.03 1.40
N ASP A 114 3.13 -1.00 2.72
CA ASP A 114 4.14 -0.82 3.78
C ASP A 114 3.96 -1.90 4.87
N PRO A 115 4.27 -3.17 4.55
CA PRO A 115 4.02 -4.29 5.42
C PRO A 115 5.04 -4.38 6.56
N PRO A 116 4.75 -5.14 7.62
CA PRO A 116 5.74 -5.53 8.61
C PRO A 116 6.82 -6.43 8.00
N ARG A 117 7.77 -6.88 8.83
CA ARG A 117 8.96 -7.65 8.38
C ARG A 117 8.65 -8.91 7.58
N GLU A 118 7.48 -9.47 7.75
CA GLU A 118 6.98 -10.67 7.05
C GLU A 118 6.70 -10.41 5.56
N GLY A 119 6.56 -9.14 5.18
CA GLY A 119 6.17 -8.74 3.83
C GLY A 119 4.66 -8.85 3.57
N ALA A 120 4.26 -8.67 2.31
CA ALA A 120 2.87 -8.68 1.87
C ALA A 120 2.55 -9.91 0.99
N PHE A 121 3.10 -11.08 1.34
CA PHE A 121 3.04 -12.28 0.49
C PHE A 121 1.62 -12.65 0.04
N ALA A 122 0.65 -12.71 0.97
CA ALA A 122 -0.72 -13.08 0.65
C ALA A 122 -1.38 -12.08 -0.31
N LEU A 123 -1.18 -10.78 -0.08
CA LEU A 123 -1.67 -9.70 -0.94
C LEU A 123 -1.11 -9.83 -2.37
N VAL A 124 0.21 -9.97 -2.49
CA VAL A 124 0.88 -10.07 -3.79
C VAL A 124 0.53 -11.38 -4.49
N LYS A 125 0.40 -12.49 -3.75
CA LYS A 125 -0.04 -13.78 -4.29
C LYS A 125 -1.47 -13.70 -4.82
N ALA A 126 -2.38 -13.02 -4.12
CA ALA A 126 -3.75 -12.81 -4.58
C ALA A 126 -3.81 -12.01 -5.89
N LEU A 127 -2.98 -10.97 -6.01
CA LEU A 127 -2.85 -10.20 -7.24
C LEU A 127 -2.30 -11.05 -8.39
N ALA A 128 -1.26 -11.83 -8.13
CA ALA A 128 -0.67 -12.76 -9.09
C ALA A 128 -1.69 -13.81 -9.57
N ALA A 129 -2.48 -14.38 -8.64
CA ALA A 129 -3.51 -15.36 -8.99
C ALA A 129 -4.54 -14.82 -9.99
N ILE A 130 -5.01 -13.57 -9.79
CA ILE A 130 -5.93 -12.92 -10.74
C ILE A 130 -5.26 -12.75 -12.11
N HIS A 131 -4.00 -12.33 -12.15
CA HIS A 131 -3.28 -12.14 -13.40
C HIS A 131 -3.09 -13.49 -14.14
N GLN A 132 -2.64 -14.53 -13.43
CA GLN A 132 -2.43 -15.87 -13.99
C GLN A 132 -3.73 -16.46 -14.56
N ALA A 133 -4.86 -16.29 -13.85
CA ALA A 133 -6.17 -16.71 -14.35
C ALA A 133 -6.57 -15.97 -15.63
N ARG A 134 -6.28 -14.68 -15.74
CA ARG A 134 -6.59 -13.86 -16.93
C ARG A 134 -5.82 -14.27 -18.17
N ILE A 135 -4.55 -14.63 -18.00
CA ILE A 135 -3.71 -15.06 -19.13
C ILE A 135 -3.87 -16.54 -19.46
N GLY A 136 -4.74 -17.27 -18.74
CA GLY A 136 -4.96 -18.71 -18.94
C GLY A 136 -3.73 -19.54 -18.62
N ALA A 137 -2.97 -19.16 -17.59
CA ALA A 137 -1.79 -19.92 -17.19
C ALA A 137 -2.16 -21.35 -16.78
N PRO A 138 -1.30 -22.35 -17.05
CA PRO A 138 -1.50 -23.71 -16.54
C PRO A 138 -1.68 -23.67 -15.02
N ASP A 139 -2.58 -24.48 -14.50
CA ASP A 139 -2.88 -24.61 -13.06
C ASP A 139 -3.42 -23.33 -12.39
N ALA A 140 -3.83 -22.31 -13.16
CA ALA A 140 -4.46 -21.12 -12.60
C ALA A 140 -5.86 -21.45 -12.08
N GLU A 141 -6.17 -20.96 -10.88
CA GLU A 141 -7.52 -21.02 -10.34
C GLU A 141 -8.47 -20.15 -11.18
N PRO A 142 -9.78 -20.50 -11.24
CA PRO A 142 -10.77 -19.66 -11.93
C PRO A 142 -10.78 -18.23 -11.39
N LEU A 143 -11.09 -17.27 -12.25
CA LEU A 143 -11.28 -15.88 -11.85
C LEU A 143 -12.38 -15.78 -10.78
N PRO A 144 -12.15 -15.03 -9.70
CA PRO A 144 -13.19 -14.78 -8.72
C PRO A 144 -14.34 -13.95 -9.32
N PRO A 145 -15.56 -14.07 -8.79
CA PRO A 145 -16.70 -13.28 -9.23
C PRO A 145 -16.40 -11.78 -9.21
N GLY A 146 -16.74 -11.09 -10.29
CA GLY A 146 -16.51 -9.64 -10.44
C GLY A 146 -15.10 -9.26 -10.93
N ALA A 147 -14.20 -10.24 -11.07
CA ALA A 147 -12.85 -9.97 -11.55
C ALA A 147 -12.81 -9.51 -13.01
N GLU A 148 -13.85 -9.76 -13.81
CA GLU A 148 -13.93 -9.34 -15.21
C GLU A 148 -13.88 -7.81 -15.33
N ALA A 149 -14.55 -7.08 -14.42
CA ALA A 149 -14.57 -5.62 -14.40
C ALA A 149 -13.44 -5.02 -13.55
N TRP A 150 -12.84 -5.80 -12.65
CA TRP A 150 -11.78 -5.33 -11.78
C TRP A 150 -10.48 -5.12 -12.56
N GLN A 151 -9.77 -4.03 -12.26
CA GLN A 151 -8.48 -3.73 -12.90
C GLN A 151 -7.37 -3.71 -11.84
N PRO A 152 -6.19 -4.29 -12.14
CA PRO A 152 -5.02 -4.18 -11.28
C PRO A 152 -4.52 -2.73 -11.23
N PRO A 153 -3.84 -2.32 -10.15
CA PRO A 153 -3.28 -0.98 -10.07
C PRO A 153 -2.20 -0.79 -11.15
N ARG A 154 -2.19 0.39 -11.77
CA ARG A 154 -1.16 0.73 -12.76
C ARG A 154 0.22 0.88 -12.14
N ARG A 155 0.28 1.23 -10.86
CA ARG A 155 1.53 1.41 -10.11
C ARG A 155 1.38 0.95 -8.67
N ILE A 156 2.42 0.27 -8.19
CA ILE A 156 2.59 -0.12 -6.79
C ILE A 156 3.89 0.51 -6.28
N VAL A 157 3.81 1.24 -5.18
CA VAL A 157 4.96 1.67 -4.39
C VAL A 157 5.04 0.79 -3.16
N TYR A 158 6.12 0.02 -3.05
CA TYR A 158 6.33 -0.92 -1.96
C TYR A 158 7.45 -0.40 -1.06
N VAL A 159 7.14 -0.13 0.19
CA VAL A 159 8.08 0.22 1.26
C VAL A 159 8.35 -1.03 2.09
N SER A 160 9.57 -1.25 2.54
CA SER A 160 9.91 -2.44 3.32
C SER A 160 11.11 -2.22 4.22
N CYS A 161 10.98 -2.63 5.47
CA CYS A 161 12.08 -2.71 6.42
C CYS A 161 12.88 -4.03 6.32
N ASN A 162 12.49 -4.93 5.41
CA ASN A 162 13.17 -6.22 5.18
C ASN A 162 13.39 -6.47 3.69
N PRO A 163 14.62 -6.22 3.18
CA PRO A 163 14.93 -6.41 1.75
C PRO A 163 14.69 -7.83 1.24
N ALA A 164 14.81 -8.85 2.10
CA ALA A 164 14.62 -10.25 1.68
C ALA A 164 13.14 -10.55 1.36
N THR A 165 12.21 -10.06 2.19
CA THR A 165 10.77 -10.22 1.91
C THR A 165 10.33 -9.34 0.76
N LEU A 166 10.88 -8.14 0.60
CA LEU A 166 10.68 -7.32 -0.59
C LEU A 166 11.12 -8.06 -1.87
N ALA A 167 12.30 -8.69 -1.86
CA ALA A 167 12.80 -9.44 -3.02
C ALA A 167 11.89 -10.63 -3.38
N ARG A 168 11.39 -11.38 -2.37
CA ARG A 168 10.40 -12.46 -2.57
C ARG A 168 9.12 -11.94 -3.22
N ASP A 169 8.54 -10.88 -2.67
CA ASP A 169 7.28 -10.31 -3.13
C ASP A 169 7.44 -9.66 -4.51
N ALA A 170 8.58 -9.00 -4.75
CA ALA A 170 8.95 -8.46 -6.07
C ALA A 170 9.05 -9.55 -7.14
N GLY A 171 9.56 -10.73 -6.78
CA GLY A 171 9.58 -11.90 -7.67
C GLY A 171 8.18 -12.30 -8.15
N LEU A 172 7.19 -12.31 -7.25
CA LEU A 172 5.80 -12.57 -7.63
C LEU A 172 5.22 -11.45 -8.51
N LEU A 173 5.45 -10.20 -8.15
CA LEU A 173 4.96 -9.05 -8.92
C LEU A 173 5.50 -9.08 -10.37
N VAL A 174 6.80 -9.34 -10.52
CA VAL A 174 7.46 -9.29 -11.84
C VAL A 174 7.17 -10.52 -12.67
N HIS A 175 7.23 -11.71 -12.08
CA HIS A 175 7.15 -12.96 -12.85
C HIS A 175 5.74 -13.54 -12.94
N GLN A 176 4.82 -13.15 -12.06
CA GLN A 176 3.49 -13.76 -11.98
C GLN A 176 2.32 -12.78 -12.03
N ALA A 177 2.54 -11.49 -11.71
CA ALA A 177 1.46 -10.50 -11.67
C ALA A 177 1.52 -9.47 -12.81
N GLY A 178 2.46 -9.58 -13.74
CA GLY A 178 2.54 -8.74 -14.95
C GLY A 178 3.15 -7.36 -14.73
N TYR A 179 3.91 -7.15 -13.65
CA TYR A 179 4.59 -5.88 -13.38
C TYR A 179 6.06 -5.91 -13.78
N ARG A 180 6.62 -4.72 -13.98
CA ARG A 180 8.07 -4.49 -14.06
C ARG A 180 8.52 -3.63 -12.89
N CYS A 181 9.69 -3.92 -12.32
CA CYS A 181 10.32 -3.05 -11.35
C CYS A 181 10.96 -1.86 -12.09
N SER A 182 10.38 -0.68 -11.93
CA SER A 182 10.83 0.54 -12.63
C SER A 182 11.81 1.37 -11.80
N ALA A 183 11.82 1.22 -10.48
CA ALA A 183 12.79 1.84 -9.59
C ALA A 183 12.93 1.05 -8.30
N ALA A 184 14.13 1.05 -7.73
CA ALA A 184 14.38 0.54 -6.38
C ALA A 184 15.48 1.37 -5.71
N GLY A 185 15.41 1.47 -4.38
CA GLY A 185 16.40 2.20 -3.60
C GLY A 185 16.27 1.90 -2.12
N VAL A 186 17.24 2.41 -1.36
CA VAL A 186 17.33 2.22 0.09
C VAL A 186 17.36 3.56 0.80
N VAL A 187 16.82 3.58 2.01
CA VAL A 187 16.87 4.72 2.93
C VAL A 187 17.46 4.22 4.25
N ASN A 188 18.57 4.82 4.67
CA ASN A 188 19.16 4.51 5.96
C ASN A 188 18.39 5.23 7.08
N MET A 189 17.35 4.56 7.60
CA MET A 189 16.53 5.09 8.68
C MET A 189 17.16 4.90 10.06
N PHE A 190 18.03 3.90 10.20
CA PHE A 190 18.64 3.49 11.47
C PHE A 190 20.17 3.47 11.33
N PRO A 191 20.86 4.65 11.29
CA PRO A 191 22.32 4.70 11.21
C PRO A 191 22.96 3.83 12.28
N HIS A 192 24.03 3.13 11.92
CA HIS A 192 24.78 2.21 12.79
C HIS A 192 24.04 0.91 13.18
N THR A 193 22.96 0.55 12.47
CA THR A 193 22.28 -0.74 12.61
C THR A 193 22.27 -1.49 11.27
N ALA A 194 21.94 -2.78 11.32
CA ALA A 194 21.73 -3.58 10.10
C ALA A 194 20.34 -3.35 9.44
N HIS A 195 19.54 -2.44 9.98
CA HIS A 195 18.19 -2.17 9.47
C HIS A 195 18.23 -1.13 8.37
N VAL A 196 17.69 -1.50 7.21
CA VAL A 196 17.58 -0.63 6.03
C VAL A 196 16.12 -0.59 5.61
N GLU A 197 15.59 0.60 5.41
CA GLU A 197 14.33 0.77 4.71
C GLU A 197 14.58 0.73 3.20
N SER A 198 13.82 -0.07 2.51
CA SER A 198 13.86 -0.21 1.07
C SER A 198 12.57 0.31 0.45
N MET A 199 12.64 0.82 -0.76
CA MET A 199 11.46 1.23 -1.51
C MET A 199 11.63 0.79 -2.95
N ALA A 200 10.58 0.17 -3.51
CA ALA A 200 10.53 -0.23 -4.91
C ALA A 200 9.23 0.26 -5.57
N VAL A 201 9.32 0.49 -6.86
CA VAL A 201 8.20 0.89 -7.71
C VAL A 201 7.97 -0.18 -8.76
N PHE A 202 6.74 -0.63 -8.86
CA PHE A 202 6.33 -1.59 -9.87
C PHE A 202 5.25 -0.95 -10.74
N ASP A 203 5.48 -0.95 -12.04
CA ASP A 203 4.52 -0.49 -13.04
C ASP A 203 3.96 -1.69 -13.80
N LEU A 204 2.65 -1.69 -14.03
CA LEU A 204 1.98 -2.68 -14.85
C LEU A 204 2.49 -2.58 -16.29
N ASN A 205 2.79 -3.72 -16.92
CA ASN A 205 3.28 -3.79 -18.30
C ASN A 205 2.18 -3.45 -19.32
#